data_d6ccc05c30a44ce4a1ed23f1b75e542f
#
_entry.id   d6ccc05c30a44ce4a1ed23f1b75e542f
#
_cell.length_a   1.000
_cell.length_b   1.000
_cell.length_c   1.000
_cell.angle_alpha   90.00
_cell.angle_beta   90.00
_cell.angle_gamma   90.00
#
_symmetry.space_group_name_H-M   'P 1'
#
loop_
_entity.id
_entity.type
_entity.pdbx_description
1 polymer ?
#
loop_
_entity_poly.entity_id
_entity_poly.type
_entity_poly.pdbx_seq_one_letter_code
_entity_poly.pdbx_strand_id
1 'polypeptide(L)'
;MKKFLTIILILICLKGLAQDPIFTQFFMLPETLSSSFTGAKQSTRAGIIHRTQWPGLNFSIDTQFAFVDNWFEEVNSGVGISVLNHKETITRYNFTQINLNYAYQFQISEYWNVRPSLSVGYGSKDFGFQNLVLEDQINIFSGIINPNS
;
A
#
# COMPACT_ATOMS: atom_id res chain seq x y z
N MET A 1 36.56 0.77 7.66
CA MET A 1 35.40 0.26 8.42
C MET A 1 34.49 1.38 8.97
N LYS A 2 35.01 2.40 9.68
CA LYS A 2 34.16 3.50 10.25
C LYS A 2 33.34 4.25 9.19
N LYS A 3 33.95 4.62 8.03
CA LYS A 3 33.25 5.32 6.94
C LYS A 3 32.11 4.48 6.31
N PHE A 4 32.30 3.16 6.21
CA PHE A 4 31.28 2.24 5.70
C PHE A 4 30.08 2.13 6.66
N LEU A 5 30.36 2.06 7.96
CA LEU A 5 29.34 2.06 9.01
C LEU A 5 28.54 3.37 9.02
N THR A 6 29.19 4.51 8.79
CA THR A 6 28.52 5.83 8.72
C THR A 6 27.60 5.91 7.51
N ILE A 7 28.01 5.38 6.35
CA ILE A 7 27.17 5.35 5.13
C ILE A 7 25.93 4.48 5.36
N ILE A 8 26.10 3.31 5.97
CA ILE A 8 24.97 2.42 6.31
C ILE A 8 24.01 3.13 7.28
N LEU A 9 24.53 3.83 8.29
CA LEU A 9 23.71 4.57 9.25
C LEU A 9 22.92 5.69 8.59
N ILE A 10 23.51 6.43 7.63
CA ILE A 10 22.85 7.47 6.85
C ILE A 10 21.75 6.88 5.97
N LEU A 11 22.00 5.74 5.31
CA LEU A 11 21.00 5.05 4.48
C LEU A 11 19.80 4.57 5.30
N ILE A 12 20.00 4.13 6.54
CA ILE A 12 18.93 3.72 7.46
C ILE A 12 18.10 4.94 7.92
N CYS A 13 18.70 6.13 7.99
CA CYS A 13 18.01 7.37 8.36
C CYS A 13 17.18 7.99 7.23
N LEU A 14 17.24 7.50 6.00
CA LEU A 14 16.35 7.91 4.93
C LEU A 14 14.94 7.37 5.23
N LYS A 15 14.18 8.13 6.00
CA LYS A 15 12.78 7.83 6.34
C LYS A 15 11.94 7.96 5.07
N GLY A 16 11.53 6.84 4.51
CA GLY A 16 10.44 6.82 3.55
C GLY A 16 9.15 7.20 4.28
N LEU A 17 8.64 8.40 4.05
CA LEU A 17 7.30 8.78 4.50
C LEU A 17 6.30 8.18 3.51
N ALA A 18 6.04 6.89 3.65
CA ALA A 18 4.96 6.21 2.96
C ALA A 18 3.77 6.14 3.93
N GLN A 19 2.67 6.78 3.56
CA GLN A 19 1.39 6.63 4.26
C GLN A 19 0.56 5.62 3.48
N ASP A 20 0.55 4.38 3.93
CA ASP A 20 -0.31 3.35 3.37
C ASP A 20 -1.70 3.41 4.02
N PRO A 21 -2.78 3.13 3.27
CA PRO A 21 -4.12 3.04 3.82
C PRO A 21 -4.19 1.96 4.90
N ILE A 22 -4.58 2.33 6.12
CA ILE A 22 -4.69 1.39 7.24
C ILE A 22 -6.10 0.81 7.28
N PHE A 23 -6.19 -0.52 7.28
CA PHE A 23 -7.44 -1.23 7.51
C PHE A 23 -7.65 -1.47 9.00
N THR A 24 -8.85 -1.14 9.51
CA THR A 24 -9.20 -1.34 10.92
C THR A 24 -9.27 -2.81 11.33
N GLN A 25 -9.53 -3.70 10.37
CA GLN A 25 -9.62 -5.15 10.56
C GLN A 25 -8.35 -5.89 10.11
N PHE A 26 -7.18 -5.29 10.29
CA PHE A 26 -5.89 -5.85 9.90
C PHE A 26 -5.61 -7.23 10.51
N PHE A 27 -6.18 -7.52 11.68
CA PHE A 27 -6.03 -8.81 12.36
C PHE A 27 -6.69 -9.97 11.60
N MET A 28 -7.67 -9.70 10.74
CA MET A 28 -8.30 -10.70 9.89
C MET A 28 -7.48 -10.99 8.63
N LEU A 29 -6.83 -9.96 8.10
CA LEU A 29 -5.97 -10.03 6.91
C LEU A 29 -4.62 -9.37 7.20
N PRO A 30 -3.73 -10.06 7.92
CA PRO A 30 -2.43 -9.51 8.32
C PRO A 30 -1.51 -9.19 7.14
N GLU A 31 -1.80 -9.72 5.95
CA GLU A 31 -1.12 -9.39 4.69
C GLU A 31 -1.25 -7.89 4.33
N THR A 32 -2.27 -7.22 4.86
CA THR A 32 -2.41 -5.75 4.71
C THR A 32 -1.36 -4.97 5.50
N LEU A 33 -0.74 -5.58 6.51
CA LEU A 33 0.30 -4.96 7.33
C LEU A 33 1.71 -5.21 6.81
N SER A 34 1.96 -6.42 6.35
CA SER A 34 3.30 -6.82 5.94
C SER A 34 3.29 -8.01 5.00
N SER A 35 4.15 -7.97 3.99
CA SER A 35 4.44 -9.11 3.12
C SER A 35 5.01 -10.33 3.84
N SER A 36 5.51 -10.18 5.08
CA SER A 36 5.99 -11.31 5.89
C SER A 36 4.91 -12.32 6.27
N PHE A 37 3.64 -11.93 6.17
CA PHE A 37 2.51 -12.83 6.39
C PHE A 37 2.16 -13.68 5.17
N THR A 38 2.77 -13.42 4.00
CA THR A 38 2.58 -14.25 2.79
C THR A 38 2.95 -15.70 3.08
N GLY A 39 2.01 -16.63 2.90
CA GLY A 39 2.17 -18.04 3.22
C GLY A 39 2.30 -18.37 4.71
N ALA A 40 1.97 -17.43 5.63
CA ALA A 40 2.15 -17.64 7.08
C ALA A 40 1.30 -18.76 7.66
N LYS A 41 0.20 -19.10 7.01
CA LYS A 41 -0.67 -20.21 7.43
C LYS A 41 -0.28 -21.57 6.85
N GLN A 42 0.84 -21.63 6.13
CA GLN A 42 1.36 -22.85 5.49
C GLN A 42 0.32 -23.55 4.61
N SER A 43 -0.50 -22.77 3.92
CA SER A 43 -1.55 -23.22 3.01
C SER A 43 -1.79 -22.19 1.92
N THR A 44 -2.47 -22.60 0.85
CA THR A 44 -2.96 -21.63 -0.15
C THR A 44 -4.11 -20.85 0.44
N ARG A 45 -4.04 -19.51 0.33
CA ARG A 45 -5.08 -18.62 0.81
C ARG A 45 -5.37 -17.52 -0.20
N ALA A 46 -6.60 -17.04 -0.14
CA ALA A 46 -7.02 -15.82 -0.82
C ALA A 46 -7.91 -15.01 0.11
N GLY A 47 -7.83 -13.71 -0.01
CA GLY A 47 -8.68 -12.81 0.77
C GLY A 47 -8.94 -11.52 0.04
N ILE A 48 -10.08 -10.92 0.38
CA ILE A 48 -10.48 -9.61 -0.08
C ILE A 48 -11.05 -8.81 1.08
N ILE A 49 -10.72 -7.53 1.15
CA ILE A 49 -11.31 -6.58 2.07
C ILE A 49 -11.68 -5.31 1.32
N HIS A 50 -12.85 -4.79 1.64
CA HIS A 50 -13.33 -3.50 1.15
C HIS A 50 -13.69 -2.63 2.35
N ARG A 51 -13.23 -1.39 2.33
CA ARG A 51 -13.51 -0.39 3.34
C ARG A 51 -14.00 0.88 2.66
N THR A 52 -15.20 1.32 3.05
CA THR A 52 -15.73 2.63 2.69
C THR A 52 -15.74 3.51 3.92
N GLN A 53 -15.18 4.69 3.82
CA GLN A 53 -15.20 5.72 4.87
C GLN A 53 -16.14 6.85 4.44
N TRP A 54 -16.96 7.31 5.38
CA TRP A 54 -17.90 8.43 5.20
C TRP A 54 -18.86 8.30 4.00
N PRO A 55 -19.57 7.15 3.85
CA PRO A 55 -20.40 6.88 2.67
C PRO A 55 -21.60 7.83 2.52
N GLY A 56 -21.98 8.55 3.59
CA GLY A 56 -23.08 9.51 3.57
C GLY A 56 -22.69 10.96 3.29
N LEU A 57 -21.41 11.22 3.07
CA LEU A 57 -20.89 12.55 2.77
C LEU A 57 -20.56 12.67 1.28
N ASN A 58 -20.48 13.92 0.79
CA ASN A 58 -20.06 14.18 -0.60
C ASN A 58 -18.59 13.80 -0.86
N PHE A 59 -17.88 13.36 0.18
CA PHE A 59 -16.54 12.83 0.12
C PHE A 59 -16.53 11.42 0.74
N SER A 60 -16.25 10.44 -0.06
CA SER A 60 -16.04 9.07 0.37
C SER A 60 -14.62 8.62 0.02
N ILE A 61 -14.09 7.74 0.85
CA ILE A 61 -12.83 7.06 0.59
C ILE A 61 -13.11 5.57 0.53
N ASP A 62 -12.85 4.99 -0.62
CA ASP A 62 -12.99 3.57 -0.88
C ASP A 62 -11.61 2.93 -0.99
N THR A 63 -11.37 1.92 -0.17
CA THR A 63 -10.12 1.15 -0.19
C THR A 63 -10.44 -0.32 -0.33
N GLN A 64 -9.84 -0.95 -1.31
CA GLN A 64 -9.98 -2.37 -1.60
C GLN A 64 -8.61 -3.02 -1.58
N PHE A 65 -8.51 -4.17 -0.93
CA PHE A 65 -7.31 -4.98 -0.93
C PHE A 65 -7.69 -6.43 -1.19
N ALA A 66 -6.97 -7.07 -2.10
CA ALA A 66 -7.13 -8.47 -2.40
C ALA A 66 -5.75 -9.13 -2.46
N PHE A 67 -5.67 -10.39 -2.05
CA PHE A 67 -4.44 -11.16 -2.16
C PHE A 67 -4.73 -12.63 -2.43
N VAL A 68 -3.75 -13.29 -2.98
CA VAL A 68 -3.63 -14.74 -3.02
C VAL A 68 -2.19 -15.11 -2.69
N ASP A 69 -2.02 -16.07 -1.80
CA ASP A 69 -0.71 -16.58 -1.43
C ASP A 69 -0.70 -18.12 -1.36
N ASN A 70 0.48 -18.67 -1.47
CA ASN A 70 0.74 -20.09 -1.32
C ASN A 70 2.02 -20.34 -0.52
N TRP A 71 2.04 -21.42 0.22
CA TRP A 71 3.21 -21.89 0.95
C TRP A 71 3.87 -23.06 0.22
N PHE A 72 5.18 -23.02 0.12
CA PHE A 72 6.03 -24.06 -0.44
C PHE A 72 6.88 -24.66 0.68
N GLU A 73 6.49 -25.84 1.15
CA GLU A 73 7.13 -26.49 2.31
C GLU A 73 8.58 -26.88 2.02
N GLU A 74 8.87 -27.34 0.81
CA GLU A 74 10.23 -27.79 0.41
C GLU A 74 11.29 -26.69 0.57
N VAL A 75 10.90 -25.43 0.40
CA VAL A 75 11.79 -24.27 0.47
C VAL A 75 11.47 -23.33 1.63
N ASN A 76 10.58 -23.72 2.53
CA ASN A 76 10.13 -22.93 3.68
C ASN A 76 9.75 -21.49 3.30
N SER A 77 9.06 -21.32 2.19
CA SER A 77 8.79 -20.01 1.61
C SER A 77 7.33 -19.82 1.23
N GLY A 78 6.83 -18.61 1.45
CA GLY A 78 5.55 -18.14 0.94
C GLY A 78 5.74 -17.23 -0.27
N VAL A 79 4.91 -17.42 -1.27
CA VAL A 79 4.81 -16.53 -2.45
C VAL A 79 3.38 -16.08 -2.61
N GLY A 80 3.15 -14.81 -2.95
CA GLY A 80 1.82 -14.29 -3.12
C GLY A 80 1.78 -13.04 -3.99
N ILE A 81 0.58 -12.74 -4.45
CA ILE A 81 0.27 -11.51 -5.17
C ILE A 81 -0.77 -10.74 -4.38
N SER A 82 -0.61 -9.44 -4.27
CA SER A 82 -1.61 -8.56 -3.66
C SER A 82 -1.91 -7.36 -4.55
N VAL A 83 -3.14 -6.88 -4.47
CA VAL A 83 -3.63 -5.71 -5.19
C VAL A 83 -4.29 -4.78 -4.19
N LEU A 84 -3.89 -3.53 -4.19
CA LEU A 84 -4.50 -2.44 -3.43
C LEU A 84 -5.09 -1.43 -4.41
N ASN A 85 -6.34 -1.05 -4.19
CA ASN A 85 -6.95 0.10 -4.84
C ASN A 85 -7.48 1.06 -3.76
N HIS A 86 -7.12 2.32 -3.88
CA HIS A 86 -7.54 3.40 -2.97
C HIS A 86 -8.08 4.55 -3.80
N LYS A 87 -9.34 4.93 -3.56
CA LYS A 87 -10.04 5.97 -4.31
C LYS A 87 -10.64 6.99 -3.37
N GLU A 88 -10.39 8.27 -3.65
CA GLU A 88 -10.99 9.40 -2.97
C GLU A 88 -11.91 10.17 -3.92
N THR A 89 -13.12 10.44 -3.49
CA THR A 89 -14.15 11.07 -4.35
C THR A 89 -13.87 12.56 -4.57
N ILE A 90 -13.46 13.31 -3.53
CA ILE A 90 -13.25 14.77 -3.60
C ILE A 90 -12.08 15.11 -4.51
N THR A 91 -10.93 14.54 -4.20
CA THR A 91 -9.67 14.82 -4.91
C THR A 91 -9.63 14.12 -6.27
N ARG A 92 -10.62 13.23 -6.53
CA ARG A 92 -10.58 12.27 -7.66
C ARG A 92 -9.26 11.50 -7.71
N TYR A 93 -8.63 11.36 -6.54
CA TYR A 93 -7.43 10.57 -6.40
C TYR A 93 -7.77 9.09 -6.53
N ASN A 94 -7.04 8.41 -7.38
CA ASN A 94 -7.11 6.96 -7.51
C ASN A 94 -5.69 6.41 -7.50
N PHE A 95 -5.43 5.49 -6.57
CA PHE A 95 -4.16 4.79 -6.44
C PHE A 95 -4.38 3.30 -6.56
N THR A 96 -3.73 2.67 -7.52
CA THR A 96 -3.77 1.22 -7.69
C THR A 96 -2.34 0.69 -7.62
N GLN A 97 -2.14 -0.32 -6.79
CA GLN A 97 -0.84 -0.96 -6.60
C GLN A 97 -0.99 -2.48 -6.69
N ILE A 98 -0.09 -3.11 -7.42
CA ILE A 98 0.02 -4.58 -7.52
C ILE A 98 1.39 -4.95 -6.98
N ASN A 99 1.45 -5.91 -6.06
CA ASN A 99 2.69 -6.37 -5.45
C ASN A 99 2.85 -7.88 -5.64
N LEU A 100 4.07 -8.29 -5.92
CA LEU A 100 4.55 -9.66 -5.77
C LEU A 100 5.27 -9.75 -4.44
N ASN A 101 4.84 -10.68 -3.59
CA ASN A 101 5.34 -10.84 -2.24
C ASN A 101 6.05 -12.19 -2.09
N TYR A 102 7.17 -12.17 -1.39
CA TYR A 102 7.94 -13.34 -1.04
C TYR A 102 8.30 -13.28 0.44
N ALA A 103 8.13 -14.37 1.17
CA ALA A 103 8.53 -14.48 2.57
C ALA A 103 9.23 -15.82 2.80
N TYR A 104 10.39 -15.77 3.45
CA TYR A 104 11.12 -16.96 3.84
C TYR A 104 10.98 -17.17 5.34
N GLN A 105 10.74 -18.40 5.79
CA GLN A 105 10.66 -18.73 7.20
C GLN A 105 11.86 -19.54 7.64
N PHE A 106 12.51 -19.10 8.72
CA PHE A 106 13.52 -19.90 9.39
C PHE A 106 13.31 -19.87 10.91
N GLN A 107 13.59 -20.98 11.54
CA GLN A 107 13.49 -21.15 12.96
C GLN A 107 14.86 -20.89 13.61
N ILE A 108 14.88 -19.94 14.54
CA ILE A 108 16.10 -19.63 15.33
C ILE A 108 16.15 -20.50 16.60
N SER A 109 15.00 -20.79 17.19
CA SER A 109 14.84 -21.55 18.41
C SER A 109 13.50 -22.27 18.39
N GLU A 110 13.26 -23.22 19.31
CA GLU A 110 11.97 -23.91 19.46
C GLU A 110 10.77 -22.96 19.55
N TYR A 111 10.98 -21.73 20.07
CA TYR A 111 9.93 -20.77 20.29
C TYR A 111 9.99 -19.56 19.33
N TRP A 112 11.05 -19.44 18.50
CA TRP A 112 11.27 -18.24 17.67
C TRP A 112 11.38 -18.59 16.19
N ASN A 113 10.41 -18.12 15.44
CA ASN A 113 10.41 -18.13 13.97
C ASN A 113 10.59 -16.70 13.45
N VAL A 114 11.50 -16.50 12.51
CA VAL A 114 11.73 -15.22 11.84
C VAL A 114 11.34 -15.36 10.38
N ARG A 115 10.63 -14.35 9.87
CA ARG A 115 10.12 -14.33 8.50
C ARG A 115 10.52 -13.04 7.80
N PRO A 116 11.76 -12.94 7.28
CA PRO A 116 12.11 -11.87 6.36
C PRO A 116 11.25 -11.96 5.11
N SER A 117 10.91 -10.80 4.57
CA SER A 117 10.08 -10.71 3.37
C SER A 117 10.58 -9.65 2.42
N LEU A 118 10.26 -9.84 1.15
CA LEU A 118 10.49 -8.89 0.09
C LEU A 118 9.19 -8.69 -0.68
N SER A 119 8.86 -7.45 -0.97
CA SER A 119 7.74 -7.08 -1.83
C SER A 119 8.26 -6.22 -2.97
N VAL A 120 7.89 -6.59 -4.18
CA VAL A 120 8.18 -5.82 -5.39
C VAL A 120 6.86 -5.51 -6.06
N GLY A 121 6.59 -4.23 -6.30
CA GLY A 121 5.30 -3.83 -6.84
C GLY A 121 5.39 -2.68 -7.83
N TYR A 122 4.30 -2.53 -8.57
CA TYR A 122 4.04 -1.42 -9.46
C TYR A 122 2.78 -0.70 -9.01
N GLY A 123 2.85 0.62 -8.89
CA GLY A 123 1.72 1.46 -8.50
C GLY A 123 1.49 2.58 -9.50
N SER A 124 0.22 2.84 -9.80
CA SER A 124 -0.23 3.97 -10.60
C SER A 124 -1.05 4.91 -9.73
N LYS A 125 -0.76 6.21 -9.83
CA LYS A 125 -1.50 7.29 -9.17
C LYS A 125 -2.12 8.18 -10.23
N ASP A 126 -3.42 8.40 -10.11
CA ASP A 126 -4.17 9.30 -10.96
C ASP A 126 -4.82 10.39 -10.10
N PHE A 127 -4.69 11.64 -10.54
CA PHE A 127 -5.26 12.81 -9.88
C PHE A 127 -6.16 13.52 -10.87
N GLY A 128 -7.45 13.61 -10.55
CA GLY A 128 -8.43 14.27 -11.41
C GLY A 128 -8.36 15.80 -11.37
N PHE A 129 -7.18 16.39 -11.58
CA PHE A 129 -6.98 17.85 -11.55
C PHE A 129 -7.74 18.62 -12.65
N GLN A 130 -8.21 17.95 -13.68
CA GLN A 130 -8.85 18.55 -14.85
C GLN A 130 -10.11 19.38 -14.54
N ASN A 131 -10.67 19.29 -13.34
CA ASN A 131 -11.86 20.02 -12.91
C ASN A 131 -11.62 20.89 -11.66
N LEU A 132 -10.38 21.04 -11.24
CA LEU A 132 -10.05 22.00 -10.19
C LEU A 132 -9.90 23.38 -10.84
N VAL A 133 -10.78 24.29 -10.45
CA VAL A 133 -10.64 25.71 -10.80
C VAL A 133 -9.60 26.28 -9.85
N LEU A 134 -8.42 26.62 -10.37
CA LEU A 134 -7.37 27.29 -9.61
C LEU A 134 -7.71 28.77 -9.47
N GLU A 135 -7.24 29.40 -8.39
CA GLU A 135 -7.45 30.83 -8.12
C GLU A 135 -7.01 31.71 -9.29
N ASP A 136 -5.92 31.34 -9.98
CA ASP A 136 -5.41 32.02 -11.17
C ASP A 136 -6.36 31.99 -12.38
N GLN A 137 -7.30 31.04 -12.39
CA GLN A 137 -8.30 30.88 -13.45
C GLN A 137 -9.56 31.72 -13.19
N ILE A 138 -9.69 32.32 -11.99
CA ILE A 138 -10.82 33.15 -11.62
C ILE A 138 -10.47 34.60 -11.84
N ASN A 139 -11.17 35.22 -12.77
CA ASN A 139 -11.05 36.70 -12.90
C ASN A 139 -11.83 37.35 -11.75
N ILE A 140 -11.09 37.94 -10.80
CA ILE A 140 -11.65 38.52 -9.56
C ILE A 140 -12.64 39.66 -9.87
N PHE A 141 -12.48 40.36 -11.00
CA PHE A 141 -13.34 41.48 -11.38
C PHE A 141 -14.63 41.08 -12.11
N SER A 142 -14.62 39.98 -12.83
CA SER A 142 -15.77 39.55 -13.64
C SER A 142 -16.42 38.26 -13.10
N GLY A 143 -15.80 37.56 -12.17
CA GLY A 143 -16.27 36.26 -11.67
C GLY A 143 -16.29 35.14 -12.73
N ILE A 144 -15.67 35.38 -13.89
CA ILE A 144 -15.65 34.43 -14.99
C ILE A 144 -14.44 33.50 -14.85
N ILE A 145 -14.68 32.20 -15.04
CA ILE A 145 -13.62 31.17 -15.04
C ILE A 145 -13.03 31.09 -16.44
N ASN A 146 -11.72 31.36 -16.56
CA ASN A 146 -10.97 31.22 -17.80
C ASN A 146 -10.23 29.86 -17.79
N PRO A 147 -10.68 28.85 -18.53
CA PRO A 147 -10.10 27.50 -18.47
C PRO A 147 -8.72 27.39 -19.16
N ASN A 148 -8.26 28.47 -19.83
CA ASN A 148 -7.04 28.47 -20.65
C ASN A 148 -5.91 29.37 -20.10
N SER A 149 -5.98 29.82 -18.86
CA SER A 149 -4.90 30.58 -18.22
C SER A 149 -4.00 29.69 -17.38
#